data_24e0f6e79b141c0e997253a406f458d9
#
_entry.id   24e0f6e79b141c0e997253a406f458d9
#
_cell.length_a   1.000
_cell.length_b   1.000
_cell.length_c   1.000
_cell.angle_alpha   90.00
_cell.angle_beta   90.00
_cell.angle_gamma   90.00
#
_symmetry.space_group_name_H-M   'P 1'
#
loop_
_entity.id
_entity.type
_entity.pdbx_description
1 polymer ?
#
loop_
_entity_poly.entity_id
_entity_poly.type
_entity_poly.pdbx_seq_one_letter_code
_entity_poly.pdbx_strand_id
1 'polypeptide(L)'
;PIHAADSGVVVYSGWISGYGNAVIIDHGGGISTLYGHNQSLAVSEGQSVSKGSVIAYAGSTGNSTGPHCHFEVDVNGSPVNPMGYL
;
A
#
# COMPACT_ATOMS: atom_id res chain seq x y z
N PRO A 1 -10.13 6.44 -5.22
CA PRO A 1 -9.32 5.23 -5.44
C PRO A 1 -7.84 5.46 -5.15
N ILE A 2 -7.18 4.43 -4.70
CA ILE A 2 -5.75 4.43 -4.42
C ILE A 2 -5.06 3.68 -5.56
N HIS A 3 -4.02 4.27 -6.12
CA HIS A 3 -3.31 3.74 -7.28
C HIS A 3 -1.92 3.23 -6.88
N ALA A 4 -1.48 2.15 -7.50
CA ALA A 4 -0.13 1.63 -7.27
C ALA A 4 0.91 2.66 -7.71
N ALA A 5 1.90 2.92 -6.85
CA ALA A 5 2.96 3.90 -7.15
C ALA A 5 3.87 3.43 -8.28
N ASP A 6 4.00 2.12 -8.45
CA ASP A 6 4.79 1.49 -9.53
C ASP A 6 4.30 0.06 -9.72
N SER A 7 4.75 -0.59 -10.78
CA SER A 7 4.42 -1.99 -11.02
C SER A 7 5.11 -2.89 -10.00
N GLY A 8 4.53 -4.05 -9.75
CA GLY A 8 5.06 -5.02 -8.81
C GLY A 8 4.07 -6.13 -8.52
N VAL A 9 4.32 -6.87 -7.44
CA VAL A 9 3.48 -7.97 -6.99
C VAL A 9 2.93 -7.65 -5.61
N VAL A 10 1.64 -7.87 -5.42
CA VAL A 10 0.99 -7.72 -4.11
C VAL A 10 1.48 -8.83 -3.20
N VAL A 11 2.22 -8.50 -2.15
CA VAL A 11 2.73 -9.47 -1.19
C VAL A 11 1.86 -9.57 0.05
N TYR A 12 0.97 -8.60 0.26
CA TYR A 12 -0.03 -8.65 1.33
C TYR A 12 -1.26 -7.82 0.94
N SER A 13 -2.44 -8.34 1.25
CA SER A 13 -3.71 -7.60 1.11
C SER A 13 -4.64 -8.05 2.22
N GLY A 14 -4.91 -7.17 3.17
CA GLY A 14 -5.76 -7.48 4.32
C GLY A 14 -5.56 -6.51 5.47
N TRP A 15 -6.03 -6.94 6.67
CA TRP A 15 -5.98 -6.11 7.86
C TRP A 15 -4.60 -6.21 8.53
N ILE A 16 -4.04 -5.05 8.87
CA ILE A 16 -2.83 -4.94 9.69
C ILE A 16 -3.16 -4.04 10.88
N SER A 17 -2.83 -4.51 12.09
CA SER A 17 -3.06 -3.73 13.31
C SER A 17 -2.36 -2.37 13.20
N GLY A 18 -3.08 -1.30 13.49
CA GLY A 18 -2.60 0.07 13.37
C GLY A 18 -2.77 0.68 11.98
N TYR A 19 -2.77 -0.14 10.92
CA TYR A 19 -2.91 0.33 9.54
C TYR A 19 -4.31 0.08 8.95
N GLY A 20 -5.12 -0.77 9.59
CA GLY A 20 -6.41 -1.14 9.04
C GLY A 20 -6.26 -2.00 7.79
N ASN A 21 -7.16 -1.83 6.83
CA ASN A 21 -7.07 -2.53 5.55
C ASN A 21 -5.88 -2.00 4.76
N ALA A 22 -4.91 -2.87 4.47
CA ALA A 22 -3.64 -2.46 3.86
C ALA A 22 -3.26 -3.35 2.69
N VAL A 23 -2.55 -2.76 1.74
CA VAL A 23 -1.92 -3.46 0.61
C VAL A 23 -0.42 -3.17 0.67
N ILE A 24 0.38 -4.21 0.47
CA ILE A 24 1.83 -4.07 0.36
C ILE A 24 2.24 -4.62 -1.01
N ILE A 25 2.97 -3.81 -1.77
CA ILE A 25 3.45 -4.17 -3.11
C ILE A 25 4.98 -4.23 -3.08
N ASP A 26 5.52 -5.36 -3.55
CA ASP A 26 6.95 -5.54 -3.74
C ASP A 26 7.29 -5.14 -5.19
N HIS A 27 8.13 -4.12 -5.33
CA HIS A 27 8.53 -3.60 -6.64
C HIS A 27 9.84 -4.19 -7.14
N GLY A 28 10.47 -5.06 -6.35
CA GLY A 28 11.78 -5.60 -6.65
C GLY A 28 12.90 -4.71 -6.10
N GLY A 29 14.14 -5.22 -6.12
CA GLY A 29 15.30 -4.46 -5.66
C GLY A 29 15.28 -4.10 -4.17
N GLY A 30 14.49 -4.80 -3.37
CA GLY A 30 14.34 -4.52 -1.94
C GLY A 30 13.39 -3.38 -1.62
N ILE A 31 12.66 -2.85 -2.61
CA ILE A 31 11.73 -1.72 -2.43
C ILE A 31 10.29 -2.23 -2.42
N SER A 32 9.54 -1.85 -1.40
CA SER A 32 8.11 -2.11 -1.32
C SER A 32 7.35 -0.87 -0.90
N THR A 33 6.04 -0.82 -1.22
CA THR A 33 5.17 0.28 -0.79
C THR A 33 3.99 -0.27 -0.03
N LEU A 34 3.55 0.46 0.99
CA LEU A 34 2.43 0.11 1.84
C LEU A 34 1.36 1.18 1.75
N TYR A 35 0.12 0.76 1.62
CA TYR A 35 -1.06 1.62 1.52
C TYR A 35 -2.05 1.21 2.61
N GLY A 36 -2.22 2.05 3.63
CA GLY A 36 -3.03 1.74 4.81
C GLY A 36 -4.29 2.60 4.94
N HIS A 37 -5.10 2.26 5.94
CA HIS A 37 -6.35 2.95 6.29
C HIS A 37 -7.38 2.97 5.16
N ASN A 38 -7.38 1.94 4.30
CA ASN A 38 -8.34 1.85 3.20
C ASN A 38 -9.70 1.36 3.71
N GLN A 39 -10.76 1.82 3.05
CA GLN A 39 -12.10 1.33 3.32
C GLN A 39 -12.27 -0.07 2.75
N SER A 40 -11.76 -0.30 1.54
CA SER A 40 -11.83 -1.60 0.88
C SER A 40 -10.60 -1.83 0.01
N LEU A 41 -10.34 -3.10 -0.32
CA LEU A 41 -9.19 -3.51 -1.11
C LEU A 41 -9.68 -4.09 -2.43
N ALA A 42 -9.00 -3.73 -3.53
CA ALA A 42 -9.37 -4.14 -4.88
C ALA A 42 -8.45 -5.23 -5.44
N VAL A 43 -7.41 -5.62 -4.73
CA VAL A 43 -6.41 -6.61 -5.17
C VAL A 43 -6.21 -7.66 -4.10
N SER A 44 -5.62 -8.80 -4.50
CA SER A 44 -5.33 -9.92 -3.61
C SER A 44 -3.84 -10.23 -3.60
N GLU A 45 -3.39 -10.87 -2.53
CA GLU A 45 -2.00 -11.33 -2.42
C GLU A 45 -1.64 -12.22 -3.61
N GLY A 46 -0.46 -12.00 -4.16
CA GLY A 46 0.03 -12.72 -5.35
C GLY A 46 -0.33 -12.08 -6.67
N GLN A 47 -1.20 -11.09 -6.68
CA GLN A 47 -1.62 -10.41 -7.91
C GLN A 47 -0.53 -9.47 -8.42
N SER A 48 -0.25 -9.49 -9.73
CA SER A 48 0.62 -8.53 -10.37
C SER A 48 -0.16 -7.26 -10.67
N VAL A 49 0.45 -6.11 -10.42
CA VAL A 49 -0.15 -4.80 -10.69
C VAL A 49 0.79 -3.94 -11.52
N SER A 50 0.23 -3.00 -12.26
CA SER A 50 1.00 -2.01 -13.02
C SER A 50 0.93 -0.67 -12.30
N LYS A 51 1.90 0.20 -12.56
CA LYS A 51 1.87 1.59 -12.09
C LYS A 51 0.53 2.23 -12.48
N GLY A 52 -0.14 2.84 -11.52
CA GLY A 52 -1.43 3.48 -11.73
C GLY A 52 -2.65 2.58 -11.61
N SER A 53 -2.48 1.25 -11.44
CA SER A 53 -3.62 0.35 -11.21
C SER A 53 -4.33 0.70 -9.92
N VAL A 54 -5.66 0.64 -9.92
CA VAL A 54 -6.45 0.81 -8.68
C VAL A 54 -6.24 -0.42 -7.80
N ILE A 55 -5.80 -0.20 -6.56
CA ILE A 55 -5.49 -1.28 -5.63
C ILE A 55 -6.37 -1.25 -4.39
N ALA A 56 -6.97 -0.10 -4.08
CA ALA A 56 -7.80 0.06 -2.90
C ALA A 56 -8.64 1.33 -3.01
N TYR A 57 -9.50 1.54 -2.02
CA TYR A 57 -10.30 2.77 -1.91
C TYR A 57 -10.07 3.36 -0.53
N ALA A 58 -9.76 4.66 -0.48
CA ALA A 58 -9.42 5.35 0.76
C ALA A 58 -10.60 5.35 1.74
N GLY A 59 -10.25 5.30 3.02
CA GLY A 59 -11.21 5.33 4.11
C GLY A 59 -10.53 5.79 5.38
N SER A 60 -11.06 5.37 6.53
CA SER A 60 -10.47 5.68 7.83
C SER A 60 -10.46 4.45 8.73
N THR A 61 -10.10 3.29 8.17
CA THR A 61 -9.93 2.06 8.96
C THR A 61 -8.61 2.11 9.75
N GLY A 62 -8.50 1.30 10.78
CA GLY A 62 -7.35 1.29 11.67
C GLY A 62 -7.32 2.53 12.57
N ASN A 63 -6.13 3.01 12.91
CA ASN A 63 -5.92 4.15 13.80
C ASN A 63 -5.95 5.48 13.04
N SER A 64 -7.01 5.70 12.28
CA SER A 64 -7.15 6.91 11.47
C SER A 64 -8.26 7.80 12.02
N THR A 65 -8.10 9.11 11.90
CA THR A 65 -9.08 10.10 12.35
C THR A 65 -9.92 10.66 11.21
N GLY A 66 -9.69 10.23 9.97
CA GLY A 66 -10.47 10.66 8.82
C GLY A 66 -10.07 9.91 7.56
N PRO A 67 -10.87 10.00 6.48
CA PRO A 67 -10.55 9.31 5.24
C PRO A 67 -9.20 9.77 4.67
N HIS A 68 -8.26 8.86 4.55
CA HIS A 68 -6.96 9.13 3.93
C HIS A 68 -6.26 7.80 3.65
N CYS A 69 -5.20 7.85 2.85
CA CYS A 69 -4.32 6.72 2.63
C CYS A 69 -3.00 6.96 3.36
N HIS A 70 -2.62 6.04 4.22
CA HIS A 70 -1.27 6.04 4.80
C HIS A 70 -0.34 5.39 3.77
N PHE A 71 0.58 6.17 3.22
CA PHE A 71 1.53 5.70 2.22
C PHE A 71 2.93 5.59 2.84
N GLU A 72 3.55 4.43 2.68
CA GLU A 72 4.87 4.17 3.24
C GLU A 72 5.74 3.50 2.17
N VAL A 73 7.00 3.91 2.08
CA VAL A 73 8.00 3.27 1.23
C VAL A 73 8.99 2.57 2.15
N ASP A 74 9.23 1.28 1.91
CA ASP A 74 10.19 0.49 2.66
C ASP A 74 11.32 0.06 1.74
N VAL A 75 12.56 0.20 2.21
CA VAL A 75 13.75 -0.28 1.52
C VAL A 75 14.40 -1.34 2.40
N ASN A 76 14.48 -2.57 1.88
CA ASN A 76 15.01 -3.73 2.61
C ASN A 76 14.32 -3.92 3.97
N GLY A 77 13.00 -3.67 4.02
CA GLY A 77 12.19 -3.85 5.22
C GLY A 77 12.20 -2.67 6.18
N SER A 78 12.88 -1.57 5.87
CA SER A 78 12.94 -0.39 6.72
C SER A 78 12.21 0.79 6.08
N PRO A 79 11.30 1.46 6.81
CA PRO A 79 10.62 2.65 6.29
C PRO A 79 11.61 3.76 5.97
N VAL A 80 11.37 4.44 4.85
CA VAL A 80 12.18 5.57 4.41
C VAL A 80 11.28 6.72 4.01
N ASN A 81 11.87 7.90 3.77
CA ASN A 81 11.14 9.08 3.34
C ASN A 81 10.59 8.83 1.91
N PRO A 82 9.24 8.80 1.72
CA PRO A 82 8.66 8.55 0.40
C PRO A 82 9.04 9.57 -0.66
N MET A 83 9.34 10.80 -0.26
CA MET A 83 9.64 11.88 -1.19
C MET A 83 10.87 11.61 -2.04
N GLY A 84 11.78 10.74 -1.60
CA GLY A 84 12.95 10.35 -2.36
C GLY A 84 12.66 9.29 -3.43
N TYR A 85 11.42 8.76 -3.50
CA TYR A 85 11.08 7.62 -4.34
C TYR A 85 9.84 7.86 -5.24
N LEU A 86 9.29 9.05 -5.16
CA LEU A 86 8.09 9.41 -5.96
C LEU A 86 8.42 10.18 -7.22
#